data_8df5b74eb576dd56873cc02ac6078a92
#
_entry.id   8df5b74eb576dd56873cc02ac6078a92
#
_cell.length_a   1.000
_cell.length_b   1.000
_cell.length_c   1.000
_cell.angle_alpha   90.00
_cell.angle_beta   90.00
_cell.angle_gamma   90.00
#
_symmetry.space_group_name_H-M   'P 1'
#
loop_
_entity.id
_entity.type
_entity.pdbx_description
1 polymer ?
#
loop_
_entity_poly.entity_id
_entity_poly.type
_entity_poly.pdbx_seq_one_letter_code
_entity_poly.pdbx_strand_id
1 'polypeptide(L)'
;SKEEALRPFLREALRALKDAWEVHARPVAILGPALERGLFLSLLRSEEPELAERVVAARGVSTGGLPGIYEALRAGVLAKALSEARLVREAEAVRELLARLGRGDNRVAYGLEEVRRACSYGAVEVLLVADALLRDASEGERRELEAMMAEAEARGGRVMIVSSGHEAGRNLLSLGGIAAILRFPVS
;
A
#
# COMPACT_ATOMS: atom_id res chain seq x y z
N SER A 1 14.17 32.62 17.79
CA SER A 1 15.07 31.70 17.08
C SER A 1 14.56 31.43 15.65
N LYS A 2 15.42 30.87 14.79
CA LYS A 2 15.03 30.50 13.42
C LYS A 2 13.85 29.51 13.46
N GLU A 3 13.82 28.63 14.43
CA GLU A 3 12.75 27.65 14.64
C GLU A 3 11.41 28.33 14.95
N GLU A 4 11.39 29.34 15.81
CA GLU A 4 10.18 30.11 16.13
C GLU A 4 9.63 30.83 14.91
N ALA A 5 10.52 31.36 14.07
CA ALA A 5 10.12 32.05 12.83
C ALA A 5 9.50 31.09 11.80
N LEU A 6 9.90 29.82 11.83
CA LEU A 6 9.36 28.79 10.90
C LEU A 6 8.01 28.20 11.35
N ARG A 7 7.67 28.29 12.62
CA ARG A 7 6.43 27.66 13.16
C ARG A 7 5.14 28.03 12.42
N PRO A 8 4.87 29.31 12.12
CA PRO A 8 3.66 29.67 11.37
C PRO A 8 3.61 29.00 9.99
N PHE A 9 4.73 29.03 9.27
CA PHE A 9 4.87 28.36 7.97
C PHE A 9 4.63 26.85 8.06
N LEU A 10 5.24 26.19 9.03
CA LEU A 10 5.10 24.74 9.21
C LEU A 10 3.65 24.33 9.57
N ARG A 11 2.96 25.15 10.34
CA ARG A 11 1.54 24.93 10.65
C ARG A 11 0.62 25.15 9.45
N GLU A 12 0.94 26.11 8.61
CA GLU A 12 0.23 26.32 7.35
C GLU A 12 0.43 25.12 6.41
N ALA A 13 1.68 24.65 6.28
CA ALA A 13 2.01 23.47 5.50
C ALA A 13 1.30 22.21 6.03
N LEU A 14 1.22 22.03 7.36
CA LEU A 14 0.49 20.91 7.98
C LEU A 14 -1.00 20.98 7.65
N ARG A 15 -1.60 22.13 7.73
CA ARG A 15 -3.01 22.36 7.39
C ARG A 15 -3.29 22.02 5.92
N ALA A 16 -2.45 22.52 5.02
CA ALA A 16 -2.56 22.24 3.59
C ALA A 16 -2.39 20.74 3.28
N LEU A 17 -1.45 20.07 3.95
CA LEU A 17 -1.26 18.63 3.82
C LEU A 17 -2.49 17.84 4.28
N LYS A 18 -3.05 18.22 5.43
CA LYS A 18 -4.26 17.57 5.99
C LYS A 18 -5.44 17.71 5.04
N ASP A 19 -5.72 18.91 4.57
CA ASP A 19 -6.81 19.18 3.63
C ASP A 19 -6.65 18.36 2.33
N ALA A 20 -5.44 18.33 1.78
CA ALA A 20 -5.14 17.55 0.58
C ALA A 20 -5.28 16.03 0.80
N TRP A 21 -4.88 15.54 1.97
CA TRP A 21 -4.94 14.12 2.30
C TRP A 21 -6.36 13.64 2.57
N GLU A 22 -7.21 14.44 3.21
CA GLU A 22 -8.64 14.17 3.40
C GLU A 22 -9.37 13.94 2.07
N VAL A 23 -8.94 14.63 1.00
CA VAL A 23 -9.51 14.46 -0.34
C VAL A 23 -8.94 13.23 -1.06
N HIS A 24 -7.67 12.93 -0.90
CA HIS A 24 -6.97 11.96 -1.76
C HIS A 24 -6.27 10.82 -1.03
N ALA A 25 -6.23 10.74 0.27
CA ALA A 25 -5.68 9.65 1.12
C ALA A 25 -4.51 8.84 0.50
N ARG A 26 -3.51 9.53 -0.05
CA ARG A 26 -2.35 8.93 -0.76
C ARG A 26 -1.10 8.90 0.12
N PRO A 27 -0.10 8.06 -0.20
CA PRO A 27 1.20 8.12 0.45
C PRO A 27 1.81 9.52 0.38
N VAL A 28 2.47 9.94 1.47
CA VAL A 28 3.04 11.28 1.63
C VAL A 28 4.56 11.22 1.59
N ALA A 29 5.19 12.12 0.87
CA ALA A 29 6.64 12.32 0.92
C ALA A 29 6.95 13.74 1.43
N ILE A 30 7.84 13.85 2.40
CA ILE A 30 8.30 15.14 2.95
C ILE A 30 9.68 15.44 2.39
N LEU A 31 9.75 16.49 1.58
CA LEU A 31 10.99 16.93 0.93
C LEU A 31 11.35 18.33 1.42
N GLY A 32 12.62 18.58 1.66
CA GLY A 32 13.10 19.89 2.09
C GLY A 32 14.47 19.85 2.75
N PRO A 33 15.00 21.02 3.09
CA PRO A 33 16.24 21.13 3.85
C PRO A 33 16.12 20.42 5.21
N ALA A 34 17.26 20.02 5.78
CA ALA A 34 17.27 19.14 6.93
C ALA A 34 16.52 19.68 8.16
N LEU A 35 16.71 20.98 8.48
CA LEU A 35 16.09 21.59 9.64
C LEU A 35 14.55 21.69 9.49
N GLU A 36 14.12 22.26 8.40
CA GLU A 36 12.70 22.49 8.10
C GLU A 36 11.94 21.17 8.03
N ARG A 37 12.52 20.16 7.36
CA ARG A 37 11.98 18.79 7.27
C ARG A 37 11.87 18.13 8.65
N GLY A 38 12.93 18.24 9.47
CA GLY A 38 12.95 17.65 10.82
C GLY A 38 11.89 18.28 11.73
N LEU A 39 11.76 19.59 11.71
CA LEU A 39 10.74 20.32 12.47
C LEU A 39 9.33 19.98 12.01
N PHE A 40 9.12 19.87 10.69
CA PHE A 40 7.82 19.49 10.14
C PHE A 40 7.42 18.07 10.54
N LEU A 41 8.33 17.11 10.45
CA LEU A 41 8.09 15.73 10.88
C LEU A 41 7.76 15.63 12.37
N SER A 42 8.45 16.39 13.20
CA SER A 42 8.15 16.44 14.64
C SER A 42 6.76 17.01 14.91
N LEU A 43 6.40 18.08 14.21
CA LEU A 43 5.07 18.69 14.30
C LEU A 43 3.98 17.70 13.82
N LEU A 44 4.20 17.05 12.70
CA LEU A 44 3.28 16.06 12.12
C LEU A 44 3.02 14.90 13.07
N ARG A 45 4.08 14.34 13.67
CA ARG A 45 3.97 13.24 14.65
C ARG A 45 3.22 13.64 15.93
N SER A 46 3.36 14.89 16.35
CA SER A 46 2.70 15.37 17.58
C SER A 46 1.25 15.78 17.37
N GLU A 47 0.92 16.39 16.24
CA GLU A 47 -0.42 16.93 16.00
C GLU A 47 -1.31 16.01 15.13
N GLU A 48 -0.71 15.22 14.22
CA GLU A 48 -1.44 14.34 13.27
C GLU A 48 -0.74 12.97 13.15
N PRO A 49 -0.73 12.15 14.20
CA PRO A 49 0.01 10.88 14.23
C PRO A 49 -0.45 9.89 13.15
N GLU A 50 -1.74 9.83 12.83
CA GLU A 50 -2.27 8.97 11.77
C GLU A 50 -1.74 9.37 10.38
N LEU A 51 -1.64 10.67 10.13
CA LEU A 51 -1.07 11.18 8.89
C LEU A 51 0.45 10.97 8.83
N ALA A 52 1.13 11.03 9.99
CA ALA A 52 2.56 10.73 10.07
C ALA A 52 2.89 9.28 9.65
N GLU A 53 2.02 8.32 9.93
CA GLU A 53 2.16 6.94 9.49
C GLU A 53 2.06 6.76 7.97
N ARG A 54 1.51 7.74 7.27
CA ARG A 54 1.40 7.75 5.80
C ARG A 54 2.63 8.30 5.11
N VAL A 55 3.61 8.79 5.86
CA VAL A 55 4.88 9.29 5.32
C VAL A 55 5.76 8.13 4.88
N VAL A 56 5.93 7.98 3.58
CA VAL A 56 6.73 6.90 2.95
C VAL A 56 8.18 7.34 2.67
N ALA A 57 8.44 8.63 2.64
CA ALA A 57 9.79 9.19 2.47
C ALA A 57 9.94 10.53 3.16
N ALA A 58 11.12 10.77 3.73
CA ALA A 58 11.58 12.06 4.22
C ALA A 58 13.01 12.28 3.74
N ARG A 59 13.20 13.10 2.69
CA ARG A 59 14.49 13.26 2.01
C ARG A 59 14.87 14.73 1.87
N GLY A 60 16.21 14.97 1.94
CA GLY A 60 16.78 16.27 1.64
C GLY A 60 16.74 16.56 0.15
N VAL A 61 16.41 17.81 -0.17
CA VAL A 61 16.56 18.39 -1.50
C VAL A 61 17.30 19.72 -1.35
N SER A 62 18.04 20.12 -2.39
CA SER A 62 18.88 21.32 -2.32
C SER A 62 18.06 22.61 -2.36
N THR A 63 16.87 22.57 -2.97
CA THR A 63 15.98 23.71 -3.10
C THR A 63 14.55 23.34 -2.73
N GLY A 64 13.75 24.33 -2.33
CA GLY A 64 12.31 24.18 -2.13
C GLY A 64 11.50 24.30 -3.45
N GLY A 65 10.20 24.10 -3.35
CA GLY A 65 9.27 24.27 -4.46
C GLY A 65 9.46 23.23 -5.60
N LEU A 66 9.02 23.58 -6.80
CA LEU A 66 9.06 22.71 -7.98
C LEU A 66 10.47 22.17 -8.33
N PRO A 67 11.56 22.99 -8.28
CA PRO A 67 12.89 22.48 -8.55
C PRO A 67 13.32 21.33 -7.61
N GLY A 68 12.99 21.42 -6.32
CA GLY A 68 13.26 20.36 -5.35
C GLY A 68 12.44 19.09 -5.60
N ILE A 69 11.20 19.23 -6.06
CA ILE A 69 10.37 18.10 -6.48
C ILE A 69 11.00 17.40 -7.69
N TYR A 70 11.43 18.13 -8.71
CA TYR A 70 12.11 17.57 -9.87
C TYR A 70 13.45 16.92 -9.52
N GLU A 71 14.19 17.49 -8.57
CA GLU A 71 15.42 16.89 -8.04
C GLU A 71 15.13 15.50 -7.45
N ALA A 72 14.13 15.37 -6.58
CA ALA A 72 13.72 14.11 -5.94
C ALA A 72 13.22 13.08 -6.96
N LEU A 73 12.46 13.51 -7.98
CA LEU A 73 11.97 12.63 -9.03
C LEU A 73 13.13 12.07 -9.86
N ARG A 74 14.09 12.92 -10.28
CA ARG A 74 15.27 12.48 -11.03
C ARG A 74 16.18 11.56 -10.24
N ALA A 75 16.29 11.74 -8.93
CA ALA A 75 17.05 10.87 -8.05
C ALA A 75 16.37 9.52 -7.76
N GLY A 76 15.14 9.30 -8.23
CA GLY A 76 14.38 8.08 -8.01
C GLY A 76 13.90 7.87 -6.56
N VAL A 77 14.01 8.89 -5.72
CA VAL A 77 13.69 8.84 -4.28
C VAL A 77 12.22 8.44 -4.06
N LEU A 78 11.31 9.05 -4.81
CA LEU A 78 9.88 8.79 -4.68
C LEU A 78 9.49 7.40 -5.20
N ALA A 79 10.08 6.99 -6.33
CA ALA A 79 9.84 5.65 -6.89
C ALA A 79 10.30 4.55 -5.93
N LYS A 80 11.48 4.70 -5.33
CA LYS A 80 12.00 3.77 -4.31
C LYS A 80 11.11 3.72 -3.08
N ALA A 81 10.71 4.86 -2.54
CA ALA A 81 9.86 4.94 -1.36
C ALA A 81 8.47 4.32 -1.58
N LEU A 82 7.87 4.55 -2.74
CA LEU A 82 6.59 3.94 -3.12
C LEU A 82 6.71 2.43 -3.27
N SER A 83 7.81 1.94 -3.85
CA SER A 83 8.09 0.52 -3.98
C SER A 83 8.25 -0.14 -2.61
N GLU A 84 9.02 0.46 -1.69
CA GLU A 84 9.21 -0.04 -0.33
C GLU A 84 7.88 -0.06 0.45
N ALA A 85 7.06 1.01 0.36
CA ALA A 85 5.75 1.08 0.99
C ALA A 85 4.78 0.03 0.44
N ARG A 86 4.86 -0.26 -0.85
CA ARG A 86 4.09 -1.33 -1.48
C ARG A 86 4.46 -2.69 -0.91
N LEU A 87 5.75 -3.00 -0.79
CA LEU A 87 6.25 -4.27 -0.23
C LEU A 87 5.80 -4.47 1.23
N VAL A 88 5.80 -3.42 2.03
CA VAL A 88 5.29 -3.46 3.41
C VAL A 88 3.81 -3.83 3.43
N ARG A 89 2.99 -3.20 2.60
CA ARG A 89 1.54 -3.51 2.52
C ARG A 89 1.28 -4.94 2.02
N GLU A 90 2.05 -5.41 1.06
CA GLU A 90 1.98 -6.79 0.58
C GLU A 90 2.29 -7.78 1.71
N ALA A 91 3.36 -7.53 2.48
CA ALA A 91 3.76 -8.35 3.61
C ALA A 91 2.70 -8.36 4.74
N GLU A 92 2.11 -7.19 5.04
CA GLU A 92 1.05 -7.08 6.05
C GLU A 92 -0.20 -7.87 5.65
N ALA A 93 -0.62 -7.77 4.38
CA ALA A 93 -1.80 -8.48 3.88
C ALA A 93 -1.60 -10.00 3.90
N VAL A 94 -0.43 -10.49 3.49
CA VAL A 94 -0.11 -11.93 3.55
C VAL A 94 0.00 -12.40 4.99
N ARG A 95 0.58 -11.61 5.88
CA ARG A 95 0.65 -11.93 7.32
C ARG A 95 -0.75 -12.06 7.93
N GLU A 96 -1.67 -11.16 7.62
CA GLU A 96 -3.06 -11.24 8.08
C GLU A 96 -3.75 -12.50 7.55
N LEU A 97 -3.57 -12.82 6.27
CA LEU A 97 -4.06 -14.07 5.67
C LEU A 97 -3.57 -15.30 6.45
N LEU A 98 -2.26 -15.40 6.67
CA LEU A 98 -1.66 -16.53 7.38
C LEU A 98 -2.10 -16.59 8.85
N ALA A 99 -2.26 -15.45 9.51
CA ALA A 99 -2.76 -15.37 10.87
C ALA A 99 -4.21 -15.88 10.97
N ARG A 100 -5.07 -15.54 10.04
CA ARG A 100 -6.44 -16.07 9.96
C ARG A 100 -6.44 -17.57 9.72
N LEU A 101 -5.66 -18.05 8.78
CA LEU A 101 -5.50 -19.50 8.54
C LEU A 101 -5.04 -20.23 9.79
N GLY A 102 -4.03 -19.71 10.49
CA GLY A 102 -3.48 -20.30 11.71
C GLY A 102 -4.47 -20.37 12.88
N ARG A 103 -5.45 -19.45 12.91
CA ARG A 103 -6.54 -19.44 13.91
C ARG A 103 -7.75 -20.28 13.51
N GLY A 104 -7.76 -20.84 12.31
CA GLY A 104 -8.94 -21.50 11.76
C GLY A 104 -10.10 -20.55 11.45
N ASP A 105 -9.82 -19.28 11.19
CA ASP A 105 -10.83 -18.31 10.76
C ASP A 105 -11.30 -18.67 9.36
N ASN A 106 -12.60 -18.85 9.18
CA ASN A 106 -13.21 -19.24 7.91
C ASN A 106 -13.46 -18.06 6.95
N ARG A 107 -12.99 -16.85 7.31
CA ARG A 107 -13.01 -15.67 6.43
C ARG A 107 -11.72 -15.54 5.62
N VAL A 108 -11.29 -16.65 5.06
CA VAL A 108 -10.19 -16.75 4.11
C VAL A 108 -10.54 -17.76 3.03
N ALA A 109 -9.97 -17.59 1.85
CA ALA A 109 -9.99 -18.56 0.77
C ALA A 109 -8.60 -18.62 0.14
N TYR A 110 -8.15 -19.78 -0.31
CA TYR A 110 -6.88 -19.94 -1.02
C TYR A 110 -6.99 -21.03 -2.09
N GLY A 111 -6.17 -20.89 -3.12
CA GLY A 111 -6.28 -21.70 -4.32
C GLY A 111 -7.42 -21.21 -5.25
N LEU A 112 -7.28 -21.56 -6.52
CA LEU A 112 -8.11 -20.99 -7.58
C LEU A 112 -9.61 -21.23 -7.38
N GLU A 113 -9.99 -22.46 -7.01
CA GLU A 113 -11.41 -22.85 -6.89
C GLU A 113 -12.13 -22.12 -5.75
N GLU A 114 -11.52 -22.09 -4.56
CA GLU A 114 -12.13 -21.43 -3.41
C GLU A 114 -12.22 -19.92 -3.59
N VAL A 115 -11.16 -19.32 -4.16
CA VAL A 115 -11.13 -17.88 -4.44
C VAL A 115 -12.15 -17.52 -5.52
N ARG A 116 -12.29 -18.33 -6.58
CA ARG A 116 -13.33 -18.14 -7.60
C ARG A 116 -14.72 -18.09 -6.97
N ARG A 117 -15.02 -19.06 -6.11
CA ARG A 117 -16.28 -19.12 -5.37
C ARG A 117 -16.49 -17.89 -4.51
N ALA A 118 -15.47 -17.47 -3.76
CA ALA A 118 -15.53 -16.26 -2.93
C ALA A 118 -15.80 -14.99 -3.75
N CYS A 119 -15.20 -14.87 -4.94
CA CYS A 119 -15.46 -13.76 -5.86
C CYS A 119 -16.92 -13.75 -6.32
N SER A 120 -17.47 -14.92 -6.72
CA SER A 120 -18.85 -15.02 -7.19
C SER A 120 -19.89 -14.66 -6.12
N TYR A 121 -19.60 -14.90 -4.84
CA TYR A 121 -20.43 -14.49 -3.71
C TYR A 121 -20.24 -13.03 -3.28
N GLY A 122 -19.26 -12.32 -3.86
CA GLY A 122 -18.93 -10.96 -3.43
C GLY A 122 -18.32 -10.89 -2.03
N ALA A 123 -17.76 -11.99 -1.56
CA ALA A 123 -17.18 -12.10 -0.22
C ALA A 123 -15.80 -11.49 -0.08
N VAL A 124 -15.13 -11.18 -1.18
CA VAL A 124 -13.72 -10.75 -1.19
C VAL A 124 -13.58 -9.31 -0.69
N GLU A 125 -12.82 -9.14 0.38
CA GLU A 125 -12.34 -7.85 0.87
C GLU A 125 -10.99 -7.49 0.23
N VAL A 126 -10.03 -8.43 0.24
CA VAL A 126 -8.73 -8.28 -0.41
C VAL A 126 -8.41 -9.56 -1.18
N LEU A 127 -8.19 -9.43 -2.48
CA LEU A 127 -7.70 -10.49 -3.34
C LEU A 127 -6.18 -10.36 -3.49
N LEU A 128 -5.45 -11.40 -3.12
CA LEU A 128 -4.00 -11.48 -3.21
C LEU A 128 -3.61 -12.41 -4.35
N VAL A 129 -2.85 -11.91 -5.32
CA VAL A 129 -2.38 -12.68 -6.48
C VAL A 129 -0.87 -12.53 -6.60
N ALA A 130 -0.14 -13.65 -6.60
CA ALA A 130 1.30 -13.62 -6.83
C ALA A 130 1.60 -13.21 -8.28
N ASP A 131 2.55 -12.32 -8.47
CA ASP A 131 2.97 -11.86 -9.80
C ASP A 131 3.47 -13.03 -10.67
N ALA A 132 4.14 -14.02 -10.07
CA ALA A 132 4.58 -15.23 -10.76
C ALA A 132 3.40 -16.04 -11.32
N LEU A 133 2.28 -16.13 -10.61
CA LEU A 133 1.09 -16.82 -11.10
C LEU A 133 0.57 -16.19 -12.39
N LEU A 134 0.52 -14.85 -12.45
CA LEU A 134 0.11 -14.12 -13.66
C LEU A 134 1.13 -14.23 -14.80
N ARG A 135 2.43 -14.19 -14.47
CA ARG A 135 3.50 -14.25 -15.46
C ARG A 135 3.56 -15.61 -16.13
N ASP A 136 3.41 -16.68 -15.36
CA ASP A 136 3.59 -18.05 -15.82
C ASP A 136 2.29 -18.69 -16.36
N ALA A 137 1.16 -18.01 -16.21
CA ALA A 137 -0.15 -18.44 -16.67
C ALA A 137 -0.24 -18.51 -18.20
N SER A 138 -0.89 -19.54 -18.72
CA SER A 138 -1.35 -19.59 -20.10
C SER A 138 -2.35 -18.46 -20.39
N GLU A 139 -2.61 -18.20 -21.66
CA GLU A 139 -3.55 -17.15 -22.06
C GLU A 139 -4.97 -17.37 -21.47
N GLY A 140 -5.43 -18.62 -21.43
CA GLY A 140 -6.72 -18.97 -20.84
C GLY A 140 -6.77 -18.75 -19.34
N GLU A 141 -5.76 -19.23 -18.61
CA GLU A 141 -5.63 -19.02 -17.17
C GLU A 141 -5.52 -17.54 -16.79
N ARG A 142 -4.75 -16.79 -17.58
CA ARG A 142 -4.62 -15.33 -17.38
C ARG A 142 -5.96 -14.62 -17.50
N ARG A 143 -6.75 -14.93 -18.53
CA ARG A 143 -8.09 -14.36 -18.69
C ARG A 143 -9.00 -14.68 -17.52
N GLU A 144 -8.92 -15.90 -17.00
CA GLU A 144 -9.68 -16.30 -15.83
C GLU A 144 -9.26 -15.50 -14.58
N LEU A 145 -7.96 -15.38 -14.32
CA LEU A 145 -7.44 -14.57 -13.22
C LEU A 145 -7.84 -13.09 -13.34
N GLU A 146 -7.74 -12.52 -14.53
CA GLU A 146 -8.15 -11.14 -14.80
C GLU A 146 -9.66 -10.93 -14.58
N ALA A 147 -10.49 -11.91 -14.98
CA ALA A 147 -11.93 -11.86 -14.73
C ALA A 147 -12.25 -11.90 -13.23
N MET A 148 -11.55 -12.74 -12.45
CA MET A 148 -11.71 -12.80 -11.00
C MET A 148 -11.29 -11.50 -10.32
N MET A 149 -10.17 -10.90 -10.74
CA MET A 149 -9.70 -9.61 -10.24
C MET A 149 -10.73 -8.50 -10.53
N ALA A 150 -11.22 -8.43 -11.76
CA ALA A 150 -12.26 -7.46 -12.14
C ALA A 150 -13.56 -7.64 -11.35
N GLU A 151 -13.99 -8.87 -11.12
CA GLU A 151 -15.18 -9.17 -10.33
C GLU A 151 -15.02 -8.75 -8.86
N ALA A 152 -13.87 -9.05 -8.26
CA ALA A 152 -13.56 -8.63 -6.90
C ALA A 152 -13.61 -7.10 -6.74
N GLU A 153 -13.02 -6.35 -7.68
CA GLU A 153 -13.05 -4.87 -7.69
C GLU A 153 -14.46 -4.33 -7.92
N ALA A 154 -15.19 -4.89 -8.86
CA ALA A 154 -16.57 -4.47 -9.15
C ALA A 154 -17.52 -4.63 -7.95
N ARG A 155 -17.22 -5.55 -7.04
CA ARG A 155 -17.96 -5.78 -5.80
C ARG A 155 -17.34 -5.07 -4.59
N GLY A 156 -16.44 -4.11 -4.81
CA GLY A 156 -15.83 -3.27 -3.78
C GLY A 156 -14.69 -3.91 -3.01
N GLY A 157 -14.14 -5.03 -3.49
CA GLY A 157 -12.90 -5.61 -3.00
C GLY A 157 -11.68 -4.88 -3.54
N ARG A 158 -10.54 -5.08 -2.90
CA ARG A 158 -9.24 -4.60 -3.38
C ARG A 158 -8.44 -5.74 -3.97
N VAL A 159 -7.74 -5.49 -5.06
CA VAL A 159 -6.79 -6.44 -5.66
C VAL A 159 -5.37 -6.00 -5.35
N MET A 160 -4.56 -6.93 -4.90
CA MET A 160 -3.16 -6.71 -4.59
C MET A 160 -2.30 -7.77 -5.29
N ILE A 161 -1.44 -7.32 -6.20
CA ILE A 161 -0.43 -8.16 -6.82
C ILE A 161 0.78 -8.21 -5.89
N VAL A 162 1.13 -9.41 -5.46
CA VAL A 162 2.21 -9.64 -4.47
C VAL A 162 3.47 -10.10 -5.18
N SER A 163 4.59 -9.45 -4.89
CA SER A 163 5.88 -9.77 -5.49
C SER A 163 6.41 -11.12 -4.99
N SER A 164 6.64 -12.06 -5.91
CA SER A 164 7.20 -13.39 -5.63
C SER A 164 8.70 -13.37 -5.32
N GLY A 165 9.38 -12.24 -5.54
CA GLY A 165 10.79 -12.04 -5.18
C GLY A 165 11.02 -11.87 -3.67
N HIS A 166 9.97 -11.71 -2.88
CA HIS A 166 10.00 -11.51 -1.43
C HIS A 166 9.26 -12.62 -0.69
N GLU A 167 9.46 -12.71 0.62
CA GLU A 167 8.90 -13.76 1.47
C GLU A 167 7.37 -13.84 1.36
N ALA A 168 6.68 -12.70 1.40
CA ALA A 168 5.23 -12.66 1.28
C ALA A 168 4.71 -13.35 0.01
N GLY A 169 5.33 -13.08 -1.13
CA GLY A 169 4.97 -13.71 -2.40
C GLY A 169 5.30 -15.20 -2.45
N ARG A 170 6.41 -15.61 -1.84
CA ARG A 170 6.76 -17.04 -1.71
C ARG A 170 5.75 -17.79 -0.84
N ASN A 171 5.32 -17.18 0.27
CA ASN A 171 4.27 -17.75 1.12
C ASN A 171 2.94 -17.86 0.38
N LEU A 172 2.57 -16.85 -0.40
CA LEU A 172 1.38 -16.89 -1.22
C LEU A 172 1.45 -17.98 -2.30
N LEU A 173 2.60 -18.15 -2.94
CA LEU A 173 2.81 -19.24 -3.92
C LEU A 173 2.62 -20.63 -3.29
N SER A 174 3.04 -20.83 -2.05
CA SER A 174 2.82 -22.10 -1.32
C SER A 174 1.34 -22.42 -1.08
N LEU A 175 0.47 -21.41 -1.16
CA LEU A 175 -0.98 -21.54 -1.07
C LEU A 175 -1.68 -21.62 -2.45
N GLY A 176 -0.90 -21.78 -3.52
CA GLY A 176 -1.40 -21.83 -4.89
C GLY A 176 -1.31 -20.52 -5.66
N GLY A 177 -0.65 -19.50 -5.11
CA GLY A 177 -0.39 -18.21 -5.76
C GLY A 177 -1.57 -17.24 -5.77
N ILE A 178 -2.73 -17.63 -5.26
CA ILE A 178 -3.93 -16.80 -5.15
C ILE A 178 -4.64 -17.09 -3.83
N ALA A 179 -5.04 -16.06 -3.13
CA ALA A 179 -5.81 -16.15 -1.88
C ALA A 179 -6.66 -14.90 -1.67
N ALA A 180 -7.62 -14.98 -0.78
CA ALA A 180 -8.49 -13.86 -0.44
C ALA A 180 -8.73 -13.76 1.07
N ILE A 181 -8.74 -12.53 1.55
CA ILE A 181 -9.28 -12.14 2.84
C ILE A 181 -10.76 -11.79 2.60
N LEU A 182 -11.64 -12.40 3.37
CA LEU A 182 -13.08 -12.31 3.15
C LEU A 182 -13.77 -11.42 4.19
N ARG A 183 -14.85 -10.77 3.78
CA ARG A 183 -15.76 -10.02 4.66
C ARG A 183 -16.63 -10.96 5.50
N PHE A 184 -17.03 -12.09 4.90
CA PHE A 184 -17.84 -13.13 5.50
C PHE A 184 -17.43 -14.52 4.99
N PRO A 185 -17.70 -15.59 5.74
CA PRO A 185 -17.36 -16.94 5.33
C PRO A 185 -18.13 -17.37 4.07
N VAL A 186 -17.47 -18.15 3.23
CA VAL A 186 -18.08 -18.84 2.08
C VAL A 186 -17.94 -20.34 2.31
N SER A 187 -19.04 -21.02 2.56
CA SER A 187 -19.12 -22.47 2.74
C SER A 187 -19.34 -23.22 1.43
#